data_315f43a7ae5ecd061b80fe86faa9c92b
#
_entry.id   315f43a7ae5ecd061b80fe86faa9c92b
#
_cell.length_a   1.000
_cell.length_b   1.000
_cell.length_c   1.000
_cell.angle_alpha   90.00
_cell.angle_beta   90.00
_cell.angle_gamma   90.00
#
_symmetry.space_group_name_H-M   'P 1'
#
loop_
_entity.id
_entity.type
_entity.pdbx_description
1 polymer ?
#
loop_
_entity_poly.entity_id
_entity_poly.type
_entity_poly.pdbx_seq_one_letter_code
_entity_poly.pdbx_strand_id
1 'polypeptide(L)'
;MTDLPKRVEIHEEGPREGFQIEPGPISTADKIRLIEALAETGLHHIQAASFVNPKIVPGWADAEDVVAGFTPKEGVTYMALWFNAAGLNRALVFRNKLTVTGSISLTASEAFTQKNLHRNHAENVEAMKKQTALHLENGVDCRASASWRRSAATTRATSRRLR
;
A
#
# COMPACT_ATOMS: atom_id res chain seq x y z
N MET A 1 -4.00 10.38 -33.87
CA MET A 1 -3.05 10.98 -32.89
C MET A 1 -3.20 10.20 -31.61
N THR A 2 -2.14 9.58 -31.10
CA THR A 2 -2.20 8.83 -29.86
C THR A 2 -2.16 9.85 -28.70
N ASP A 3 -3.25 9.90 -27.94
CA ASP A 3 -3.41 10.75 -26.74
C ASP A 3 -2.70 10.13 -25.53
N LEU A 4 -1.51 9.61 -25.73
CA LEU A 4 -0.68 9.00 -24.70
C LEU A 4 0.15 10.06 -24.00
N PRO A 5 0.33 9.96 -22.68
CA PRO A 5 1.19 10.88 -21.93
C PRO A 5 2.63 10.81 -22.44
N LYS A 6 3.30 11.97 -22.52
CA LYS A 6 4.69 12.06 -22.93
C LYS A 6 5.68 11.51 -21.90
N ARG A 7 5.24 11.40 -20.64
CA ARG A 7 6.02 10.88 -19.52
C ARG A 7 5.12 10.07 -18.59
N VAL A 8 5.66 9.01 -18.04
CA VAL A 8 5.04 8.21 -16.97
C VAL A 8 5.96 8.21 -15.75
N GLU A 9 5.35 8.09 -14.58
CA GLU A 9 6.05 7.93 -13.31
C GLU A 9 5.89 6.49 -12.85
N ILE A 10 6.99 5.86 -12.45
CA ILE A 10 6.99 4.47 -11.97
C ILE A 10 7.02 4.50 -10.45
N HIS A 11 6.03 3.85 -9.83
CA HIS A 11 5.96 3.60 -8.40
C HIS A 11 6.28 2.12 -8.18
N GLU A 12 7.44 1.85 -7.57
CA GLU A 12 7.88 0.49 -7.30
C GLU A 12 7.26 -0.03 -6.01
N GLU A 13 6.50 -1.09 -6.11
CA GLU A 13 5.84 -1.76 -4.98
C GLU A 13 6.38 -3.18 -4.75
N GLY A 14 7.33 -3.64 -5.56
CA GLY A 14 7.90 -4.98 -5.51
C GLY A 14 8.43 -5.38 -4.14
N PRO A 15 9.17 -4.53 -3.43
CA PRO A 15 9.63 -4.89 -2.08
C PRO A 15 8.44 -5.15 -1.14
N ARG A 16 7.44 -4.27 -1.12
CA ARG A 16 6.28 -4.43 -0.25
C ARG A 16 5.44 -5.63 -0.63
N GLU A 17 5.11 -5.78 -1.93
CA GLU A 17 4.24 -6.86 -2.42
C GLU A 17 4.98 -8.20 -2.44
N GLY A 18 6.21 -8.24 -2.96
CA GLY A 18 6.99 -9.46 -3.13
C GLY A 18 7.28 -10.14 -1.80
N PHE A 19 7.79 -9.42 -0.82
CA PHE A 19 8.09 -10.01 0.51
C PHE A 19 6.84 -10.50 1.25
N GLN A 20 5.66 -10.07 0.84
CA GLN A 20 4.39 -10.53 1.40
C GLN A 20 3.95 -11.89 0.87
N ILE A 21 4.30 -12.21 -0.38
CA ILE A 21 3.82 -13.41 -1.08
C ILE A 21 4.87 -14.52 -1.16
N GLU A 22 6.13 -14.23 -0.88
CA GLU A 22 7.19 -15.25 -0.89
C GLU A 22 6.97 -16.30 0.21
N PRO A 23 7.13 -17.58 -0.11
CA PRO A 23 6.79 -18.67 0.81
C PRO A 23 7.79 -18.86 1.95
N GLY A 24 8.94 -18.22 1.92
CA GLY A 24 10.02 -18.37 2.89
C GLY A 24 10.34 -17.09 3.65
N PRO A 25 11.00 -17.18 4.80
CA PRO A 25 11.47 -16.02 5.52
C PRO A 25 12.58 -15.32 4.72
N ILE A 26 12.38 -14.04 4.43
CA ILE A 26 13.41 -13.18 3.86
C ILE A 26 14.00 -12.37 5.01
N SER A 27 15.33 -12.37 5.12
CA SER A 27 16.00 -11.65 6.20
C SER A 27 15.78 -10.13 6.10
N THR A 28 15.73 -9.45 7.24
CA THR A 28 15.68 -7.98 7.30
C THR A 28 16.83 -7.36 6.50
N ALA A 29 18.03 -7.92 6.56
CA ALA A 29 19.18 -7.45 5.81
C ALA A 29 18.99 -7.56 4.28
N ASP A 30 18.37 -8.65 3.80
CA ASP A 30 18.08 -8.81 2.37
C ASP A 30 17.00 -7.84 1.88
N LYS A 31 15.99 -7.57 2.71
CA LYS A 31 14.97 -6.56 2.42
C LYS A 31 15.58 -5.17 2.29
N ILE A 32 16.44 -4.79 3.23
CA ILE A 32 17.17 -3.52 3.22
C ILE A 32 18.03 -3.43 1.96
N ARG A 33 18.82 -4.47 1.67
CA ARG A 33 19.69 -4.51 0.50
C ARG A 33 18.93 -4.33 -0.81
N LEU A 34 17.74 -4.95 -0.95
CA LEU A 34 16.90 -4.76 -2.14
C LEU A 34 16.36 -3.32 -2.25
N ILE A 35 15.88 -2.73 -1.15
CA ILE A 35 15.34 -1.36 -1.14
C ILE A 35 16.44 -0.37 -1.55
N GLU A 36 17.65 -0.51 -1.00
CA GLU A 36 18.78 0.35 -1.34
C GLU A 36 19.23 0.14 -2.79
N ALA A 37 19.29 -1.10 -3.29
CA ALA A 37 19.63 -1.38 -4.68
C ALA A 37 18.61 -0.80 -5.66
N LEU A 38 17.32 -0.85 -5.35
CA LEU A 38 16.27 -0.22 -6.17
C LEU A 38 16.41 1.30 -6.22
N ALA A 39 16.84 1.93 -5.15
CA ALA A 39 17.09 3.36 -5.13
C ALA A 39 18.23 3.78 -6.09
N GLU A 40 19.16 2.88 -6.42
CA GLU A 40 20.24 3.14 -7.38
C GLU A 40 19.81 3.00 -8.85
N THR A 41 18.61 2.47 -9.12
CA THR A 41 18.12 2.24 -10.50
C THR A 41 17.54 3.49 -11.18
N GLY A 42 17.42 4.61 -10.48
CA GLY A 42 16.79 5.84 -10.98
C GLY A 42 15.27 5.89 -10.70
N LEU A 43 14.72 4.98 -9.91
CA LEU A 43 13.36 5.07 -9.40
C LEU A 43 13.23 6.23 -8.41
N HIS A 44 12.09 6.94 -8.48
CA HIS A 44 11.79 8.06 -7.60
C HIS A 44 10.77 7.74 -6.51
N HIS A 45 10.05 6.61 -6.63
CA HIS A 45 9.02 6.19 -5.68
C HIS A 45 9.16 4.70 -5.38
N ILE A 46 9.39 4.37 -4.11
CA ILE A 46 9.54 2.99 -3.63
C ILE A 46 8.60 2.77 -2.43
N GLN A 47 7.71 1.80 -2.51
CA GLN A 47 6.94 1.34 -1.36
C GLN A 47 7.78 0.29 -0.60
N ALA A 48 8.47 0.76 0.43
CA ALA A 48 9.55 0.02 1.09
C ALA A 48 9.06 -0.95 2.17
N ALA A 49 7.87 -0.73 2.76
CA ALA A 49 7.41 -1.53 3.89
C ALA A 49 5.89 -1.63 4.00
N SER A 50 5.40 -2.51 4.87
CA SER A 50 3.99 -2.67 5.19
C SER A 50 3.79 -2.75 6.71
N PHE A 51 3.08 -1.77 7.27
CA PHE A 51 2.69 -1.72 8.68
C PHE A 51 1.33 -2.36 8.93
N VAL A 52 1.09 -3.50 8.30
CA VAL A 52 -0.09 -4.34 8.53
C VAL A 52 0.11 -5.22 9.77
N ASN A 53 -0.97 -5.90 10.18
CA ASN A 53 -0.88 -6.82 11.32
C ASN A 53 0.06 -7.99 10.99
N PRO A 54 1.17 -8.19 11.73
CA PRO A 54 2.15 -9.25 11.46
C PRO A 54 1.59 -10.67 11.63
N LYS A 55 0.49 -10.84 12.36
CA LYS A 55 -0.20 -12.13 12.44
C LYS A 55 -0.92 -12.50 11.14
N ILE A 56 -1.28 -11.49 10.32
CA ILE A 56 -1.94 -11.68 9.02
C ILE A 56 -0.90 -11.74 7.90
N VAL A 57 0.16 -10.92 8.00
CA VAL A 57 1.25 -10.84 7.02
C VAL A 57 2.59 -11.02 7.72
N PRO A 58 2.99 -12.27 8.01
CA PRO A 58 4.23 -12.57 8.75
C PRO A 58 5.49 -12.06 8.05
N GLY A 59 5.50 -11.98 6.71
CA GLY A 59 6.60 -11.45 5.93
C GLY A 59 6.99 -10.01 6.25
N TRP A 60 6.11 -9.26 6.94
CA TRP A 60 6.35 -7.89 7.38
C TRP A 60 6.34 -7.73 8.91
N ALA A 61 6.64 -8.82 9.64
CA ALA A 61 6.77 -8.74 11.10
C ALA A 61 7.91 -7.83 11.57
N ASP A 62 8.93 -7.67 10.72
CA ASP A 62 10.13 -6.85 10.92
C ASP A 62 10.08 -5.48 10.22
N ALA A 63 8.90 -4.97 9.89
CA ALA A 63 8.74 -3.74 9.11
C ALA A 63 9.46 -2.53 9.72
N GLU A 64 9.45 -2.37 11.04
CA GLU A 64 10.15 -1.30 11.74
C GLU A 64 11.66 -1.43 11.59
N ASP A 65 12.20 -2.64 11.74
CA ASP A 65 13.64 -2.89 11.63
C ASP A 65 14.12 -2.63 10.19
N VAL A 66 13.32 -3.01 9.19
CA VAL A 66 13.61 -2.71 7.78
C VAL A 66 13.66 -1.20 7.55
N VAL A 67 12.65 -0.45 8.03
CA VAL A 67 12.62 1.00 7.84
C VAL A 67 13.71 1.69 8.64
N ALA A 68 13.99 1.24 9.84
CA ALA A 68 15.10 1.76 10.64
C ALA A 68 16.46 1.53 9.97
N GLY A 69 16.62 0.39 9.28
CA GLY A 69 17.90 -0.09 8.76
C GLY A 69 18.33 0.52 7.44
N PHE A 70 17.44 0.80 6.48
CA PHE A 70 17.86 1.34 5.19
C PHE A 70 18.26 2.82 5.28
N THR A 71 19.15 3.24 4.39
CA THR A 71 19.59 4.64 4.23
C THR A 71 18.82 5.30 3.10
N PRO A 72 18.00 6.34 3.36
CA PRO A 72 17.29 7.03 2.30
C PRO A 72 18.25 7.71 1.32
N LYS A 73 18.01 7.53 0.02
CA LYS A 73 18.71 8.22 -1.04
C LYS A 73 18.00 9.52 -1.39
N GLU A 74 18.74 10.59 -1.58
CA GLU A 74 18.21 11.88 -2.04
C GLU A 74 17.48 11.74 -3.38
N GLY A 75 16.34 12.40 -3.53
CA GLY A 75 15.51 12.34 -4.73
C GLY A 75 14.61 11.11 -4.83
N VAL A 76 14.65 10.20 -3.85
CA VAL A 76 13.77 9.02 -3.77
C VAL A 76 12.76 9.21 -2.64
N THR A 77 11.49 9.05 -2.98
CA THR A 77 10.37 9.05 -2.03
C THR A 77 10.10 7.63 -1.56
N TYR A 78 10.26 7.38 -0.27
CA TYR A 78 9.94 6.09 0.34
C TYR A 78 8.58 6.13 0.99
N MET A 79 7.78 5.11 0.78
CA MET A 79 6.43 4.99 1.31
C MET A 79 6.25 3.65 2.02
N ALA A 80 5.21 3.54 2.86
CA ALA A 80 4.80 2.28 3.45
C ALA A 80 3.28 2.13 3.38
N LEU A 81 2.80 0.89 3.37
CA LEU A 81 1.38 0.56 3.40
C LEU A 81 0.87 0.46 4.84
N TRP A 82 -0.30 1.02 5.11
CA TRP A 82 -1.08 0.79 6.34
C TRP A 82 -2.58 0.89 6.04
N PHE A 83 -3.42 0.31 6.91
CA PHE A 83 -4.88 0.30 6.73
C PHE A 83 -5.66 0.87 7.91
N ASN A 84 -5.03 1.11 9.04
CA ASN A 84 -5.70 1.52 10.27
C ASN A 84 -4.81 2.43 11.13
N ALA A 85 -5.37 2.96 12.22
CA ALA A 85 -4.67 3.85 13.14
C ALA A 85 -3.38 3.24 13.71
N ALA A 86 -3.39 1.94 14.03
CA ALA A 86 -2.20 1.28 14.57
C ALA A 86 -1.05 1.26 13.55
N GLY A 87 -1.35 0.93 12.28
CA GLY A 87 -0.36 0.99 11.19
C GLY A 87 0.12 2.41 10.91
N LEU A 88 -0.80 3.39 10.91
CA LEU A 88 -0.43 4.80 10.76
C LEU A 88 0.54 5.24 11.87
N ASN A 89 0.24 4.94 13.14
CA ASN A 89 1.09 5.31 14.25
C ASN A 89 2.50 4.74 14.12
N ARG A 90 2.63 3.50 13.62
CA ARG A 90 3.93 2.89 13.32
C ARG A 90 4.67 3.65 12.20
N ALA A 91 3.97 4.04 11.14
CA ALA A 91 4.56 4.81 10.04
C ALA A 91 5.01 6.22 10.47
N LEU A 92 4.26 6.87 11.36
CA LEU A 92 4.55 8.22 11.86
C LEU A 92 5.87 8.32 12.62
N VAL A 93 6.32 7.23 13.25
CA VAL A 93 7.63 7.17 13.94
C VAL A 93 8.78 7.38 12.94
N PHE A 94 8.58 7.02 11.68
CA PHE A 94 9.60 7.06 10.64
C PHE A 94 9.42 8.20 9.62
N ARG A 95 8.77 9.32 10.01
CA ARG A 95 8.58 10.49 9.13
C ARG A 95 9.89 11.09 8.59
N ASN A 96 11.00 10.84 9.24
CA ASN A 96 12.32 11.25 8.77
C ASN A 96 12.84 10.42 7.57
N LYS A 97 12.26 9.26 7.30
CA LYS A 97 12.62 8.37 6.20
C LYS A 97 11.46 8.10 5.25
N LEU A 98 10.22 8.13 5.75
CA LEU A 98 9.02 7.82 4.98
C LEU A 98 8.19 9.06 4.70
N THR A 99 7.74 9.17 3.47
CA THR A 99 6.63 10.07 3.12
C THR A 99 5.32 9.40 3.53
N VAL A 100 4.74 9.90 4.62
CA VAL A 100 3.49 9.38 5.18
C VAL A 100 2.33 10.11 4.53
N THR A 101 1.68 9.47 3.55
CA THR A 101 0.49 10.00 2.86
C THR A 101 -0.68 9.06 3.07
N GLY A 102 -1.82 9.60 3.44
CA GLY A 102 -3.06 8.85 3.56
C GLY A 102 -3.68 8.55 2.18
N SER A 103 -4.35 7.42 2.06
CA SER A 103 -5.16 7.10 0.90
C SER A 103 -6.61 6.83 1.31
N ILE A 104 -7.56 7.31 0.51
CA ILE A 104 -8.97 6.97 0.60
C ILE A 104 -9.30 6.16 -0.63
N SER A 105 -9.78 4.94 -0.44
CA SER A 105 -10.19 4.07 -1.54
C SER A 105 -11.65 3.67 -1.38
N LEU A 106 -12.46 4.02 -2.39
CA LEU A 106 -13.84 3.58 -2.52
C LEU A 106 -13.98 2.75 -3.79
N THR A 107 -14.74 1.67 -3.71
CA THR A 107 -15.09 0.85 -4.87
C THR A 107 -16.58 0.91 -5.13
N ALA A 108 -17.00 0.91 -6.39
CA ALA A 108 -18.40 0.84 -6.78
C ALA A 108 -19.00 -0.57 -6.60
N SER A 109 -18.19 -1.59 -6.34
CA SER A 109 -18.65 -2.98 -6.16
C SER A 109 -18.87 -3.31 -4.69
N GLU A 110 -20.12 -3.39 -4.27
CA GLU A 110 -20.47 -3.83 -2.91
C GLU A 110 -19.99 -5.26 -2.62
N ALA A 111 -20.09 -6.16 -3.62
CA ALA A 111 -19.58 -7.52 -3.48
C ALA A 111 -18.06 -7.56 -3.24
N PHE A 112 -17.30 -6.65 -3.86
CA PHE A 112 -15.87 -6.52 -3.60
C PHE A 112 -15.60 -5.97 -2.19
N THR A 113 -16.34 -4.95 -1.76
CA THR A 113 -16.22 -4.37 -0.41
C THR A 113 -16.54 -5.42 0.65
N GLN A 114 -17.62 -6.15 0.49
CA GLN A 114 -18.01 -7.21 1.42
C GLN A 114 -16.97 -8.33 1.51
N LYS A 115 -16.44 -8.77 0.35
CA LYS A 115 -15.46 -9.86 0.30
C LYS A 115 -14.10 -9.47 0.92
N ASN A 116 -13.64 -8.24 0.68
CA ASN A 116 -12.27 -7.84 1.05
C ASN A 116 -12.19 -7.03 2.34
N LEU A 117 -13.26 -6.32 2.69
CA LEU A 117 -13.29 -5.44 3.86
C LEU A 117 -14.32 -5.88 4.91
N HIS A 118 -15.13 -6.90 4.60
CA HIS A 118 -16.23 -7.39 5.45
C HIS A 118 -17.19 -6.27 5.88
N ARG A 119 -17.52 -5.35 4.95
CA ARG A 119 -18.36 -4.16 5.15
C ARG A 119 -19.27 -3.96 3.96
N ASN A 120 -20.44 -3.36 4.17
CA ASN A 120 -21.26 -2.81 3.11
C ASN A 120 -20.76 -1.40 2.70
N HIS A 121 -21.35 -0.81 1.64
CA HIS A 121 -20.94 0.52 1.17
C HIS A 121 -21.08 1.62 2.21
N ALA A 122 -22.19 1.65 2.95
CA ALA A 122 -22.45 2.67 3.97
C ALA A 122 -21.41 2.59 5.10
N GLU A 123 -21.16 1.38 5.61
CA GLU A 123 -20.13 1.12 6.62
C GLU A 123 -18.73 1.49 6.13
N ASN A 124 -18.44 1.26 4.83
CA ASN A 124 -17.15 1.63 4.26
C ASN A 124 -16.99 3.14 4.14
N VAL A 125 -18.04 3.87 3.76
CA VAL A 125 -18.02 5.35 3.74
C VAL A 125 -17.76 5.91 5.13
N GLU A 126 -18.44 5.40 6.16
CA GLU A 126 -18.20 5.85 7.55
C GLU A 126 -16.78 5.51 8.04
N ALA A 127 -16.25 4.35 7.65
CA ALA A 127 -14.86 4.00 7.96
C ALA A 127 -13.88 4.96 7.28
N MET A 128 -14.13 5.34 6.02
CA MET A 128 -13.29 6.30 5.30
C MET A 128 -13.37 7.71 5.91
N LYS A 129 -14.52 8.17 6.38
CA LYS A 129 -14.65 9.44 7.10
C LYS A 129 -13.79 9.45 8.37
N LYS A 130 -13.86 8.36 9.17
CA LYS A 130 -13.03 8.21 10.38
C LYS A 130 -11.53 8.19 10.04
N GLN A 131 -11.15 7.50 8.97
CA GLN A 131 -9.77 7.46 8.52
C GLN A 131 -9.27 8.83 8.04
N THR A 132 -10.11 9.58 7.33
CA THR A 132 -9.79 10.96 6.92
C THR A 132 -9.58 11.86 8.12
N ALA A 133 -10.46 11.81 9.11
CA ALA A 133 -10.30 12.59 10.34
C ALA A 133 -8.97 12.27 11.04
N LEU A 134 -8.66 10.98 11.16
CA LEU A 134 -7.39 10.51 11.75
C LEU A 134 -6.16 11.05 10.98
N HIS A 135 -6.22 11.07 9.65
CA HIS A 135 -5.13 11.62 8.83
C HIS A 135 -4.96 13.11 9.09
N LEU A 136 -6.05 13.88 9.08
CA LEU A 136 -6.02 15.33 9.34
C LEU A 136 -5.49 15.65 10.74
N GLU A 137 -5.96 14.94 11.77
CA GLU A 137 -5.49 15.08 13.14
C GLU A 137 -3.98 14.84 13.28
N ASN A 138 -3.41 13.99 12.45
CA ASN A 138 -1.99 13.69 12.45
C ASN A 138 -1.18 14.49 11.42
N GLY A 139 -1.77 15.48 10.74
CA GLY A 139 -1.10 16.27 9.71
C GLY A 139 -0.62 15.42 8.52
N VAL A 140 -1.39 14.40 8.16
CA VAL A 140 -1.11 13.50 7.03
C VAL A 140 -1.95 13.94 5.84
N ASP A 141 -1.30 14.29 4.75
CA ASP A 141 -1.97 14.58 3.48
C ASP A 141 -2.75 13.36 3.00
N CYS A 142 -4.02 13.60 2.65
CA CYS A 142 -4.90 12.55 2.19
C CYS A 142 -5.13 12.67 0.68
N ARG A 143 -4.63 11.71 -0.08
CA ARG A 143 -4.88 11.61 -1.52
C ARG A 143 -6.05 10.69 -1.77
N ALA A 144 -7.08 11.16 -2.47
CA ALA A 144 -8.18 10.32 -2.92
C ALA A 144 -7.73 9.52 -4.14
N SER A 145 -7.72 8.20 -4.02
CA SER A 145 -7.60 7.30 -5.17
C SER A 145 -8.94 6.61 -5.40
N ALA A 146 -9.58 6.88 -6.53
CA ALA A 146 -10.74 6.14 -6.97
C ALA A 146 -10.29 4.98 -7.86
N SER A 147 -10.24 3.77 -7.34
CA SER A 147 -9.97 2.60 -8.18
C SER A 147 -11.26 2.04 -8.74
N TRP A 148 -11.48 2.22 -10.03
CA TRP A 148 -12.55 1.58 -10.78
C TRP A 148 -12.13 0.15 -11.14
N ARG A 149 -12.29 -0.81 -10.24
CA ARG A 149 -12.10 -2.22 -10.61
C ARG A 149 -13.40 -2.80 -11.14
N ARG A 150 -13.44 -3.05 -12.46
CA ARG A 150 -14.51 -3.81 -13.17
C ARG A 150 -14.51 -5.32 -12.85
N SER A 151 -13.67 -5.81 -11.98
CA SER A 151 -13.40 -7.25 -11.79
C SER A 151 -14.58 -8.08 -11.27
N ALA A 152 -15.60 -7.49 -10.64
CA ALA A 152 -16.76 -8.25 -10.14
C ALA A 152 -17.69 -8.77 -11.26
N ALA A 153 -17.75 -8.10 -12.40
CA ALA A 153 -18.56 -8.52 -13.53
C ALA A 153 -17.97 -9.73 -14.27
N THR A 154 -16.63 -9.82 -14.33
CA THR A 154 -15.92 -10.92 -15.00
C THR A 154 -16.04 -12.24 -14.23
N THR A 155 -16.05 -12.19 -12.91
CA THR A 155 -16.18 -13.41 -12.09
C THR A 155 -17.57 -14.03 -12.15
N ARG A 156 -18.64 -13.22 -12.38
CA ARG A 156 -20.02 -13.73 -12.59
C ARG A 156 -20.21 -14.36 -13.97
N ALA A 157 -19.53 -13.84 -14.98
CA ALA A 157 -19.66 -14.35 -16.36
C ALA A 157 -18.98 -15.72 -16.54
N THR A 158 -17.83 -15.95 -15.87
CA THR A 158 -17.10 -17.23 -15.93
C THR A 158 -17.82 -18.37 -15.21
N SER A 159 -18.53 -18.08 -14.11
CA SER A 159 -19.27 -19.12 -13.37
C SER A 159 -20.55 -19.61 -14.09
N ARG A 160 -21.05 -18.87 -15.07
CA ARG A 160 -22.22 -19.26 -15.89
C ARG A 160 -21.86 -20.11 -17.12
N ARG A 161 -20.57 -20.23 -17.50
CA ARG A 161 -20.13 -21.02 -18.66
C ARG A 161 -19.68 -22.44 -18.33
N LEU A 162 -19.73 -22.85 -17.09
CA LEU A 162 -19.31 -24.21 -16.63
C LEU A 162 -20.49 -25.02 -16.08
N ARG A 163 -21.71 -24.85 -16.67
CA ARG A 163 -22.83 -25.80 -16.48
C ARG A 163 -23.42 -26.20 -17.79
#